data_7d7f7453eaac13f1362734eaa7167871
#
_entry.id   7d7f7453eaac13f1362734eaa7167871
#
_cell.length_a   1.000
_cell.length_b   1.000
_cell.length_c   1.000
_cell.angle_alpha   90.00
_cell.angle_beta   90.00
_cell.angle_gamma   90.00
#
_symmetry.space_group_name_H-M   'P 1'
#
loop_
_entity.id
_entity.type
_entity.pdbx_description
1 polymer ?
#
loop_
_entity_poly.entity_id
_entity_poly.type
_entity_poly.pdbx_seq_one_letter_code
_entity_poly.pdbx_strand_id
1 'polypeptide(L)'
;MRCLIISLFLLINSTFAFAGGHITDSEKKEAIKCLGHYTAITFIPANEVEAIQIEYALASFKIAKAYLLNEKVKEDEINKGTIEELDKLIGQPFNTIRNDECNSFIYKLIPGSKEDIEKLRGTLQ
;
A
#
# COMPACT_ATOMS: atom_id res chain seq x y z
N MET A 1 -1.57 -45.43 -12.41
CA MET A 1 -0.23 -45.05 -11.95
C MET A 1 0.34 -43.84 -12.66
N ARG A 2 0.31 -43.84 -13.96
CA ARG A 2 0.85 -42.67 -14.71
C ARG A 2 0.07 -41.39 -14.49
N CYS A 3 -1.23 -41.48 -14.28
CA CYS A 3 -2.06 -40.31 -14.04
C CYS A 3 -1.74 -39.60 -12.73
N LEU A 4 -1.32 -40.34 -11.73
CA LEU A 4 -0.98 -39.79 -10.42
C LEU A 4 0.25 -38.89 -10.50
N ILE A 5 1.22 -39.31 -11.29
CA ILE A 5 2.47 -38.56 -11.46
C ILE A 5 2.19 -37.24 -12.18
N ILE A 6 1.32 -37.28 -13.18
CA ILE A 6 0.94 -36.11 -13.95
C ILE A 6 0.20 -35.11 -13.08
N SER A 7 -0.69 -35.61 -12.23
CA SER A 7 -1.45 -34.74 -11.32
C SER A 7 -0.53 -34.00 -10.34
N LEU A 8 0.44 -34.71 -9.81
CA LEU A 8 1.40 -34.13 -8.89
C LEU A 8 2.22 -33.02 -9.57
N PHE A 9 2.59 -33.25 -10.82
CA PHE A 9 3.35 -32.27 -11.56
C PHE A 9 2.57 -30.98 -11.78
N LEU A 10 1.29 -31.09 -12.05
CA LEU A 10 0.40 -29.93 -12.22
C LEU A 10 0.30 -29.09 -10.97
N LEU A 11 0.25 -29.73 -9.79
CA LEU A 11 0.22 -29.04 -8.52
C LEU A 11 1.46 -28.19 -8.28
N ILE A 12 2.61 -28.72 -8.64
CA ILE A 12 3.88 -27.99 -8.51
C ILE A 12 3.86 -26.75 -9.36
N ASN A 13 3.39 -26.86 -10.59
CA ASN A 13 3.30 -25.72 -11.50
C ASN A 13 2.38 -24.62 -10.98
N SER A 14 1.27 -25.01 -10.37
CA SER A 14 0.35 -24.07 -9.76
C SER A 14 1.01 -23.25 -8.64
N THR A 15 1.86 -23.91 -7.86
CA THR A 15 2.58 -23.24 -6.78
C THR A 15 3.51 -22.15 -7.31
N PHE A 16 4.18 -22.39 -8.41
CA PHE A 16 5.07 -21.41 -9.03
C PHE A 16 4.34 -20.17 -9.53
N ALA A 17 3.08 -20.29 -9.91
CA ALA A 17 2.30 -19.17 -10.40
C ALA A 17 2.15 -18.06 -9.36
N PHE A 18 2.25 -18.38 -8.08
CA PHE A 18 2.13 -17.40 -7.01
C PHE A 18 3.44 -16.73 -6.65
N ALA A 19 4.57 -17.27 -7.08
CA ALA A 19 5.88 -16.71 -6.75
C ALA A 19 6.20 -15.45 -7.53
N GLY A 20 5.40 -15.09 -8.52
CA GLY A 20 5.67 -13.97 -9.40
C GLY A 20 5.24 -12.60 -8.92
N GLY A 21 4.70 -12.47 -7.72
CA GLY A 21 4.27 -11.18 -7.19
C GLY A 21 3.24 -10.52 -8.09
N HIS A 22 2.00 -10.97 -8.04
CA HIS A 22 0.97 -10.48 -8.94
C HIS A 22 -0.04 -9.63 -8.21
N ILE A 23 0.30 -8.34 -8.10
CA ILE A 23 -0.69 -7.39 -7.67
C ILE A 23 -1.74 -7.26 -8.78
N THR A 24 -3.02 -7.29 -8.42
CA THR A 24 -4.09 -7.10 -9.40
C THR A 24 -4.21 -5.61 -9.74
N ASP A 25 -4.87 -5.31 -10.87
CA ASP A 25 -5.13 -3.93 -11.26
C ASP A 25 -5.97 -3.20 -10.21
N SER A 26 -6.94 -3.88 -9.63
CA SER A 26 -7.78 -3.33 -8.58
C SER A 26 -6.97 -2.99 -7.32
N GLU A 27 -6.11 -3.91 -6.90
CA GLU A 27 -5.24 -3.70 -5.75
C GLU A 27 -4.25 -2.55 -6.00
N LYS A 28 -3.69 -2.50 -7.19
CA LYS A 28 -2.78 -1.43 -7.58
C LYS A 28 -3.46 -0.07 -7.50
N LYS A 29 -4.65 0.05 -8.05
CA LYS A 29 -5.41 1.30 -8.02
C LYS A 29 -5.72 1.74 -6.61
N GLU A 30 -6.19 0.83 -5.77
CA GLU A 30 -6.52 1.16 -4.39
C GLU A 30 -5.28 1.55 -3.61
N ALA A 31 -4.17 0.84 -3.80
CA ALA A 31 -2.92 1.19 -3.13
C ALA A 31 -2.46 2.60 -3.49
N ILE A 32 -2.54 2.95 -4.77
CA ILE A 32 -2.15 4.29 -5.23
C ILE A 32 -3.07 5.36 -4.65
N LYS A 33 -4.38 5.10 -4.57
CA LYS A 33 -5.30 6.02 -3.91
C LYS A 33 -4.95 6.20 -2.44
N CYS A 34 -4.54 5.14 -1.77
CA CYS A 34 -4.09 5.24 -0.38
C CYS A 34 -2.82 6.07 -0.25
N LEU A 35 -1.92 6.00 -1.23
CA LEU A 35 -0.76 6.89 -1.26
C LEU A 35 -1.19 8.36 -1.32
N GLY A 36 -2.18 8.68 -2.13
CA GLY A 36 -2.75 10.03 -2.21
C GLY A 36 -3.37 10.46 -0.89
N HIS A 37 -4.08 9.55 -0.23
CA HIS A 37 -4.64 9.78 1.09
C HIS A 37 -3.56 10.10 2.13
N TYR A 38 -2.52 9.27 2.20
CA TYR A 38 -1.42 9.49 3.14
C TYR A 38 -0.71 10.81 2.87
N THR A 39 -0.50 11.14 1.60
CA THR A 39 0.10 12.41 1.23
C THR A 39 -0.77 13.58 1.66
N ALA A 40 -2.09 13.49 1.48
CA ALA A 40 -3.02 14.54 1.87
C ALA A 40 -2.96 14.84 3.38
N ILE A 41 -2.73 13.82 4.20
CA ILE A 41 -2.61 14.01 5.66
C ILE A 41 -1.45 14.96 5.97
N THR A 42 -0.36 14.88 5.23
CA THR A 42 0.81 15.73 5.46
C THR A 42 0.56 17.20 5.13
N PHE A 43 -0.51 17.51 4.42
CA PHE A 43 -0.90 18.89 4.10
C PHE A 43 -1.95 19.46 5.07
N ILE A 44 -2.42 18.65 6.01
CA ILE A 44 -3.37 19.14 7.02
C ILE A 44 -2.61 20.02 8.02
N PRO A 45 -3.15 21.20 8.39
CA PRO A 45 -2.48 22.05 9.37
C PRO A 45 -2.20 21.30 10.70
N ALA A 46 -1.06 21.60 11.29
CA ALA A 46 -0.58 20.88 12.47
C ALA A 46 -1.53 20.95 13.68
N ASN A 47 -2.41 21.97 13.73
CA ASN A 47 -3.39 22.10 14.81
C ASN A 47 -4.68 21.32 14.52
N GLU A 48 -4.80 20.68 13.36
CA GLU A 48 -6.01 19.95 12.95
C GLU A 48 -5.80 18.45 12.85
N VAL A 49 -4.58 17.97 13.07
CA VAL A 49 -4.24 16.55 13.05
C VAL A 49 -3.11 16.30 14.04
N GLU A 50 -3.13 15.13 14.69
CA GLU A 50 -2.08 14.77 15.63
C GLU A 50 -0.78 14.46 14.89
N ALA A 51 0.35 14.85 15.49
CA ALA A 51 1.68 14.61 14.91
C ALA A 51 1.90 13.12 14.63
N ILE A 52 1.42 12.24 15.50
CA ILE A 52 1.56 10.80 15.31
C ILE A 52 0.86 10.31 14.05
N GLN A 53 -0.27 10.93 13.67
CA GLN A 53 -0.98 10.56 12.44
C GLN A 53 -0.17 10.92 11.21
N ILE A 54 0.54 12.04 11.25
CA ILE A 54 1.43 12.45 10.15
C ILE A 54 2.59 11.47 10.04
N GLU A 55 3.18 11.04 11.16
CA GLU A 55 4.27 10.07 11.17
C GLU A 55 3.82 8.73 10.58
N TYR A 56 2.65 8.24 10.97
CA TYR A 56 2.09 7.01 10.40
C TYR A 56 1.82 7.14 8.91
N ALA A 57 1.30 8.28 8.48
CA ALA A 57 1.04 8.52 7.07
C ALA A 57 2.32 8.49 6.25
N LEU A 58 3.38 9.13 6.72
CA LEU A 58 4.68 9.14 6.05
C LEU A 58 5.28 7.73 5.98
N ALA A 59 5.24 6.98 7.08
CA ALA A 59 5.76 5.62 7.11
C ALA A 59 4.96 4.71 6.19
N SER A 60 3.63 4.80 6.23
CA SER A 60 2.75 4.01 5.37
C SER A 60 2.97 4.31 3.90
N PHE A 61 3.13 5.57 3.55
CA PHE A 61 3.44 5.98 2.19
C PHE A 61 4.73 5.32 1.70
N LYS A 62 5.79 5.38 2.49
CA LYS A 62 7.09 4.82 2.09
C LYS A 62 7.02 3.31 1.89
N ILE A 63 6.39 2.59 2.83
CA ILE A 63 6.27 1.14 2.76
C ILE A 63 5.41 0.73 1.55
N ALA A 64 4.27 1.38 1.35
CA ALA A 64 3.38 1.05 0.25
C ALA A 64 3.99 1.38 -1.11
N LYS A 65 4.66 2.52 -1.25
CA LYS A 65 5.33 2.89 -2.50
C LYS A 65 6.44 1.90 -2.82
N ALA A 66 7.26 1.53 -1.84
CA ALA A 66 8.33 0.56 -2.04
C ALA A 66 7.78 -0.78 -2.51
N TYR A 67 6.65 -1.22 -1.93
CA TYR A 67 6.00 -2.46 -2.35
C TYR A 67 5.54 -2.38 -3.81
N LEU A 68 4.89 -1.29 -4.21
CA LEU A 68 4.43 -1.12 -5.58
C LEU A 68 5.59 -1.16 -6.58
N LEU A 69 6.68 -0.49 -6.26
CA LEU A 69 7.88 -0.52 -7.11
C LEU A 69 8.44 -1.92 -7.20
N ASN A 70 8.46 -2.67 -6.10
CA ASN A 70 8.92 -4.04 -6.08
C ASN A 70 8.02 -4.97 -6.90
N GLU A 71 6.72 -4.64 -7.00
CA GLU A 71 5.75 -5.36 -7.84
C GLU A 71 5.77 -4.90 -9.29
N LYS A 72 6.78 -4.14 -9.68
CA LYS A 72 7.01 -3.68 -11.05
C LYS A 72 5.99 -2.64 -11.55
N VAL A 73 5.32 -1.95 -10.65
CA VAL A 73 4.49 -0.81 -11.03
C VAL A 73 5.42 0.36 -11.35
N LYS A 74 5.19 1.01 -12.47
CA LYS A 74 6.05 2.12 -12.91
C LYS A 74 5.92 3.32 -11.99
N GLU A 75 7.03 3.94 -11.68
CA GLU A 75 7.04 5.11 -10.79
C GLU A 75 6.17 6.24 -11.33
N ASP A 76 6.18 6.47 -12.64
CA ASP A 76 5.33 7.49 -13.26
C ASP A 76 3.85 7.23 -13.00
N GLU A 77 3.42 5.99 -13.08
CA GLU A 77 2.04 5.60 -12.80
C GLU A 77 1.69 5.83 -11.33
N ILE A 78 2.58 5.47 -10.45
CA ILE A 78 2.39 5.68 -9.01
C ILE A 78 2.25 7.17 -8.71
N ASN A 79 3.17 7.98 -9.20
CA ASN A 79 3.19 9.41 -8.93
C ASN A 79 1.96 10.11 -9.51
N LYS A 80 1.59 9.77 -10.73
CA LYS A 80 0.42 10.35 -11.38
C LYS A 80 -0.86 10.06 -10.59
N GLY A 81 -1.08 8.81 -10.24
CA GLY A 81 -2.27 8.42 -9.50
C GLY A 81 -2.30 9.00 -8.09
N THR A 82 -1.14 9.08 -7.44
CA THR A 82 -1.01 9.69 -6.11
C THR A 82 -1.41 11.17 -6.16
N ILE A 83 -0.93 11.90 -7.15
CA ILE A 83 -1.24 13.32 -7.31
C ILE A 83 -2.72 13.52 -7.64
N GLU A 84 -3.28 12.68 -8.51
CA GLU A 84 -4.71 12.76 -8.84
C GLU A 84 -5.59 12.60 -7.60
N GLU A 85 -5.25 11.67 -6.73
CA GLU A 85 -6.01 11.46 -5.50
C GLU A 85 -5.75 12.60 -4.50
N LEU A 86 -4.50 13.03 -4.37
CA LEU A 86 -4.15 14.16 -3.52
C LEU A 86 -4.96 15.41 -3.90
N ASP A 87 -5.09 15.69 -5.19
CA ASP A 87 -5.84 16.87 -5.67
C ASP A 87 -7.30 16.83 -5.23
N LYS A 88 -7.88 15.66 -5.07
CA LYS A 88 -9.25 15.52 -4.58
C LYS A 88 -9.35 15.74 -3.09
N LEU A 89 -8.30 15.44 -2.35
CA LEU A 89 -8.32 15.38 -0.88
C LEU A 89 -7.68 16.59 -0.21
N ILE A 90 -6.84 17.30 -0.93
CA ILE A 90 -6.14 18.44 -0.33
C ILE A 90 -7.14 19.50 0.15
N GLY A 91 -6.91 20.01 1.36
CA GLY A 91 -7.83 20.97 1.96
C GLY A 91 -8.99 20.33 2.73
N GLN A 92 -9.14 19.02 2.65
CA GLN A 92 -10.17 18.31 3.42
C GLN A 92 -9.64 17.98 4.82
N PRO A 93 -10.51 17.91 5.83
CA PRO A 93 -10.09 17.52 7.17
C PRO A 93 -9.65 16.06 7.22
N PHE A 94 -8.96 15.67 8.29
CA PHE A 94 -8.54 14.30 8.48
C PHE A 94 -9.76 13.37 8.49
N ASN A 95 -9.73 12.36 7.65
CA ASN A 95 -10.83 11.39 7.51
C ASN A 95 -10.45 10.07 8.18
N THR A 96 -10.95 9.88 9.39
CA THR A 96 -10.66 8.68 10.20
C THR A 96 -11.12 7.41 9.49
N ILE A 97 -12.29 7.42 8.89
CA ILE A 97 -12.86 6.24 8.23
C ILE A 97 -11.98 5.85 7.04
N ARG A 98 -11.64 6.80 6.20
CA ARG A 98 -10.78 6.54 5.05
C ARG A 98 -9.39 6.09 5.49
N ASN A 99 -8.88 6.67 6.56
CA ASN A 99 -7.58 6.28 7.10
C ASN A 99 -7.58 4.82 7.56
N ASP A 100 -8.62 4.40 8.26
CA ASP A 100 -8.76 3.01 8.71
C ASP A 100 -8.90 2.07 7.53
N GLU A 101 -9.63 2.46 6.49
CA GLU A 101 -9.76 1.66 5.28
C GLU A 101 -8.41 1.45 4.59
N CYS A 102 -7.65 2.52 4.41
CA CYS A 102 -6.33 2.44 3.79
C CYS A 102 -5.37 1.61 4.61
N ASN A 103 -5.33 1.82 5.92
CA ASN A 103 -4.46 1.04 6.79
C ASN A 103 -4.79 -0.44 6.73
N SER A 104 -6.07 -0.80 6.82
CA SER A 104 -6.50 -2.20 6.73
C SER A 104 -6.15 -2.80 5.38
N PHE A 105 -6.34 -2.04 4.31
CA PHE A 105 -6.02 -2.50 2.97
C PHE A 105 -4.53 -2.78 2.82
N ILE A 106 -3.69 -1.85 3.26
CA ILE A 106 -2.23 -1.99 3.16
C ILE A 106 -1.73 -3.16 4.01
N TYR A 107 -2.26 -3.33 5.22
CA TYR A 107 -1.86 -4.44 6.09
C TYR A 107 -2.18 -5.81 5.48
N LYS A 108 -3.27 -5.91 4.74
CA LYS A 108 -3.63 -7.15 4.04
C LYS A 108 -2.81 -7.36 2.78
N LEU A 109 -2.58 -6.29 2.04
CA LEU A 109 -1.85 -6.36 0.77
C LEU A 109 -0.39 -6.74 0.98
N ILE A 110 0.23 -6.16 2.01
CA ILE A 110 1.67 -6.28 2.24
C ILE A 110 1.91 -7.02 3.57
N PRO A 111 2.26 -8.31 3.52
CA PRO A 111 2.53 -9.07 4.75
C PRO A 111 3.63 -8.41 5.58
N GLY A 112 3.41 -8.28 6.87
CA GLY A 112 4.37 -7.69 7.79
C GLY A 112 4.44 -6.18 7.78
N SER A 113 3.61 -5.52 6.95
CA SER A 113 3.67 -4.06 6.81
C SER A 113 3.32 -3.32 8.09
N LYS A 114 2.42 -3.85 8.90
CA LYS A 114 2.06 -3.18 10.15
C LYS A 114 3.26 -2.99 11.05
N GLU A 115 4.06 -4.04 11.22
CA GLU A 115 5.27 -3.99 12.03
C GLU A 115 6.33 -3.09 11.38
N ASP A 116 6.48 -3.16 10.06
CA ASP A 116 7.44 -2.35 9.33
C ASP A 116 7.10 -0.87 9.43
N ILE A 117 5.82 -0.53 9.31
CA ILE A 117 5.34 0.84 9.46
C ILE A 117 5.62 1.35 10.88
N GLU A 118 5.34 0.54 11.89
CA GLU A 118 5.62 0.90 13.29
C GLU A 118 7.11 1.22 13.50
N LYS A 119 7.97 0.37 12.97
CA LYS A 119 9.42 0.57 13.10
C LYS A 119 9.87 1.85 12.39
N LEU A 120 9.39 2.03 11.16
CA LEU A 120 9.78 3.19 10.37
C LEU A 120 9.28 4.48 11.01
N ARG A 121 8.06 4.48 11.54
CA ARG A 121 7.50 5.63 12.24
C ARG A 121 8.40 6.06 13.40
N GLY A 122 8.90 5.08 14.15
CA GLY A 122 9.77 5.37 15.27
C GLY A 122 11.06 6.10 14.89
N THR A 123 11.51 5.97 13.65
CA THR A 123 12.72 6.65 13.16
C THR A 123 12.45 8.07 12.66
N LEU A 124 11.17 8.45 12.53
CA LEU A 124 10.78 9.76 12.00
C LEU A 124 10.61 10.84 13.08
N GLN A 125 10.84 10.48 14.31
CA GLN A 125 10.74 11.41 15.44
C GLN A 125 11.96 12.29 15.61
#